data_02f9c5f874fedd67f475dc6188f4de89
#
_entry.id   02f9c5f874fedd67f475dc6188f4de89
#
_cell.length_a   1.000
_cell.length_b   1.000
_cell.length_c   1.000
_cell.angle_alpha   90.00
_cell.angle_beta   90.00
_cell.angle_gamma   90.00
#
_symmetry.space_group_name_H-M   'P 1'
#
loop_
_entity.id
_entity.type
_entity.pdbx_description
1 polymer ?
#
loop_
_entity_poly.entity_id
_entity_poly.type
_entity_poly.pdbx_seq_one_letter_code
_entity_poly.pdbx_strand_id
1 'polypeptide(L)'
;VGDQKAKEPEYTAVSGTETSVEPTGVISVKRESDNIMMVNYLDLKTSKSDKKDVYFMNALIGLFNENGVAMGNPWQHKIQYKKTYLELDAQFKAESAFEASYHFNINPNLNAEVLKSIRAVVERPELWTVSINGNEVSKTEGRYWIDKSFPEFAVGQFLKPGKNTLTLKAPRMHVLAEVMPVYFIGDFLVKPAKQGFEITDGNISTLGSWREAGLPFYSQKVAYSQTYKVTKADGTAFKVKLSKWNGSVAEVLVNG
;
A
#
# COMPACT_ATOMS: atom_id res chain seq x y z
N VAL A 1 -20.30 5.46 -27.42
CA VAL A 1 -19.17 4.53 -27.18
C VAL A 1 -19.54 3.27 -27.93
N GLY A 2 -18.91 3.06 -29.11
CA GLY A 2 -19.26 1.96 -30.00
C GLY A 2 -18.79 0.63 -29.43
N ASP A 3 -19.65 -0.37 -29.50
CA ASP A 3 -19.34 -1.79 -29.27
C ASP A 3 -18.35 -2.30 -30.33
N GLN A 4 -17.06 -2.05 -30.13
CA GLN A 4 -16.02 -2.82 -30.78
C GLN A 4 -15.91 -4.15 -30.02
N LYS A 5 -16.64 -5.18 -30.47
CA LYS A 5 -16.34 -6.55 -30.09
C LYS A 5 -14.88 -6.82 -30.46
N ALA A 6 -14.04 -7.02 -29.46
CA ALA A 6 -12.70 -7.52 -29.69
C ALA A 6 -12.81 -8.82 -30.49
N LYS A 7 -12.14 -8.86 -31.65
CA LYS A 7 -12.09 -10.07 -32.48
C LYS A 7 -11.36 -11.11 -31.63
N GLU A 8 -12.05 -12.22 -31.32
CA GLU A 8 -11.37 -13.32 -30.64
C GLU A 8 -10.24 -13.82 -31.56
N PRO A 9 -9.03 -14.02 -31.02
CA PRO A 9 -7.94 -14.55 -31.82
C PRO A 9 -8.31 -15.95 -32.31
N GLU A 10 -8.18 -16.18 -33.61
CA GLU A 10 -8.33 -17.51 -34.17
C GLU A 10 -7.19 -18.41 -33.70
N TYR A 11 -7.51 -19.36 -32.85
CA TYR A 11 -6.56 -20.37 -32.41
C TYR A 11 -6.58 -21.55 -33.42
N THR A 12 -5.49 -21.77 -34.11
CA THR A 12 -5.29 -22.99 -34.85
C THR A 12 -5.08 -24.14 -33.87
N ALA A 13 -6.01 -25.08 -33.83
CA ALA A 13 -5.86 -26.26 -32.99
C ALA A 13 -4.65 -27.08 -33.47
N VAL A 14 -3.64 -27.21 -32.62
CA VAL A 14 -2.50 -28.10 -32.90
C VAL A 14 -2.88 -29.49 -32.45
N SER A 15 -3.01 -30.43 -33.41
CA SER A 15 -3.22 -31.85 -33.13
C SER A 15 -1.87 -32.53 -32.93
N GLY A 16 -1.71 -33.26 -31.83
CA GLY A 16 -0.48 -33.99 -31.54
C GLY A 16 -0.37 -34.41 -30.07
N THR A 17 0.69 -35.12 -29.76
CA THR A 17 1.00 -35.50 -28.38
C THR A 17 1.65 -34.31 -27.65
N GLU A 18 1.04 -33.86 -26.56
CA GLU A 18 1.62 -32.82 -25.71
C GLU A 18 2.63 -33.46 -24.75
N THR A 19 3.83 -32.87 -24.66
CA THR A 19 4.85 -33.21 -23.66
C THR A 19 5.21 -31.96 -22.89
N SER A 20 5.33 -32.07 -21.56
CA SER A 20 5.77 -30.96 -20.74
C SER A 20 7.25 -30.68 -20.93
N VAL A 21 7.61 -29.42 -20.99
CA VAL A 21 9.00 -28.99 -20.97
C VAL A 21 9.28 -28.36 -19.61
N GLU A 22 10.24 -28.92 -18.89
CA GLU A 22 10.61 -28.41 -17.59
C GLU A 22 11.51 -27.17 -17.70
N PRO A 23 11.33 -26.19 -16.82
CA PRO A 23 12.17 -24.99 -16.82
C PRO A 23 13.61 -25.31 -16.43
N THR A 24 14.55 -24.52 -16.90
CA THR A 24 15.96 -24.60 -16.50
C THR A 24 16.32 -23.38 -15.63
N GLY A 25 16.96 -23.64 -14.49
CA GLY A 25 17.34 -22.58 -13.55
C GLY A 25 16.20 -22.10 -12.63
N VAL A 26 16.50 -21.06 -11.89
CA VAL A 26 15.59 -20.46 -10.89
C VAL A 26 14.71 -19.41 -11.58
N ILE A 27 13.46 -19.33 -11.20
CA ILE A 27 12.55 -18.28 -11.66
C ILE A 27 13.07 -16.92 -11.18
N SER A 28 13.07 -15.92 -12.07
CA SER A 28 13.30 -14.53 -11.71
C SER A 28 11.98 -13.80 -11.60
N VAL A 29 11.80 -13.06 -10.51
CA VAL A 29 10.60 -12.28 -10.24
C VAL A 29 10.97 -10.82 -10.10
N LYS A 30 10.34 -9.96 -10.91
CA LYS A 30 10.55 -8.51 -10.89
C LYS A 30 9.23 -7.79 -10.71
N ARG A 31 9.15 -6.96 -9.69
CA ARG A 31 8.05 -6.00 -9.51
C ARG A 31 8.29 -4.75 -10.35
N GLU A 32 7.23 -4.17 -10.88
CA GLU A 32 7.31 -2.91 -11.63
C GLU A 32 7.38 -1.69 -10.73
N SER A 33 6.86 -1.81 -9.50
CA SER A 33 6.82 -0.72 -8.52
C SER A 33 7.16 -1.20 -7.12
N ASP A 34 7.27 -0.25 -6.21
CA ASP A 34 7.47 -0.50 -4.79
C ASP A 34 6.33 -1.33 -4.17
N ASN A 35 6.65 -2.12 -3.17
CA ASN A 35 5.66 -2.75 -2.31
C ASN A 35 5.08 -1.73 -1.34
N ILE A 36 3.95 -2.11 -0.74
CA ILE A 36 3.16 -1.27 0.13
C ILE A 36 2.93 -2.01 1.44
N MET A 37 3.08 -1.30 2.56
CA MET A 37 2.55 -1.70 3.85
C MET A 37 1.55 -0.66 4.34
N MET A 38 0.36 -1.08 4.71
CA MET A 38 -0.68 -0.24 5.32
C MET A 38 -0.67 -0.43 6.84
N VAL A 39 -0.68 0.69 7.58
CA VAL A 39 -0.84 0.69 9.04
C VAL A 39 -2.19 1.34 9.36
N ASN A 40 -3.13 0.56 9.86
CA ASN A 40 -4.53 0.91 10.05
C ASN A 40 -5.02 0.86 11.51
N TYR A 41 -4.11 0.60 12.45
CA TYR A 41 -4.33 0.75 13.88
C TYR A 41 -3.44 1.84 14.44
N LEU A 42 -3.96 2.60 15.39
CA LEU A 42 -3.27 3.76 15.93
C LEU A 42 -3.65 4.03 17.40
N ASP A 43 -2.79 4.76 18.09
CA ASP A 43 -3.14 5.42 19.34
C ASP A 43 -3.70 6.80 19.01
N LEU A 44 -4.88 7.13 19.54
CA LEU A 44 -5.49 8.45 19.39
C LEU A 44 -5.54 9.15 20.74
N LYS A 45 -4.86 10.29 20.85
CA LYS A 45 -4.84 11.15 22.03
C LYS A 45 -5.50 12.48 21.71
N THR A 46 -6.51 12.83 22.47
CA THR A 46 -7.21 14.12 22.45
C THR A 46 -7.13 14.77 23.85
N SER A 47 -7.67 15.99 24.01
CA SER A 47 -7.86 16.58 25.35
C SER A 47 -8.87 15.83 26.21
N LYS A 48 -9.73 15.00 25.61
CA LYS A 48 -10.84 14.29 26.27
C LYS A 48 -10.59 12.80 26.45
N SER A 49 -9.69 12.20 25.65
CA SER A 49 -9.45 10.75 25.65
C SER A 49 -8.01 10.39 25.26
N ASP A 50 -7.57 9.22 25.71
CA ASP A 50 -6.31 8.57 25.29
C ASP A 50 -6.64 7.11 24.97
N LYS A 51 -6.90 6.82 23.72
CA LYS A 51 -7.30 5.51 23.20
C LYS A 51 -6.10 4.81 22.58
N LYS A 52 -5.88 3.55 22.93
CA LYS A 52 -4.78 2.76 22.43
C LYS A 52 -5.25 1.72 21.44
N ASP A 53 -4.43 1.49 20.41
CA ASP A 53 -4.59 0.38 19.47
C ASP A 53 -5.98 0.33 18.80
N VAL A 54 -6.45 1.47 18.36
CA VAL A 54 -7.79 1.63 17.78
C VAL A 54 -7.72 1.48 16.27
N TYR A 55 -8.67 0.75 15.70
CA TYR A 55 -8.85 0.70 14.25
C TYR A 55 -9.22 2.09 13.71
N PHE A 56 -8.61 2.51 12.60
CA PHE A 56 -8.69 3.88 12.11
C PHE A 56 -10.13 4.41 11.93
N MET A 57 -11.08 3.59 11.47
CA MET A 57 -12.48 4.00 11.34
C MET A 57 -13.11 4.35 12.68
N ASN A 58 -12.80 3.60 13.74
CA ASN A 58 -13.30 3.87 15.08
C ASN A 58 -12.64 5.12 15.67
N ALA A 59 -11.35 5.33 15.39
CA ALA A 59 -10.63 6.53 15.77
C ALA A 59 -11.24 7.76 15.09
N LEU A 60 -11.48 7.70 13.78
CA LEU A 60 -12.11 8.74 12.98
C LEU A 60 -13.50 9.12 13.53
N ILE A 61 -14.38 8.12 13.68
CA ILE A 61 -15.75 8.34 14.21
C ILE A 61 -15.67 8.96 15.61
N GLY A 62 -14.81 8.42 16.47
CA GLY A 62 -14.64 8.93 17.83
C GLY A 62 -14.18 10.37 17.88
N LEU A 63 -13.19 10.73 17.06
CA LEU A 63 -12.66 12.09 16.97
C LEU A 63 -13.72 13.10 16.53
N PHE A 64 -14.50 12.77 15.48
CA PHE A 64 -15.58 13.64 15.01
C PHE A 64 -16.68 13.79 16.05
N ASN A 65 -17.10 12.70 16.71
CA ASN A 65 -18.12 12.73 17.76
C ASN A 65 -17.66 13.58 18.97
N GLU A 66 -16.41 13.46 19.39
CA GLU A 66 -15.83 14.27 20.49
C GLU A 66 -15.88 15.77 20.19
N ASN A 67 -15.86 16.14 18.89
CA ASN A 67 -15.90 17.51 18.41
C ASN A 67 -17.29 17.97 17.92
N GLY A 68 -18.35 17.24 18.29
CA GLY A 68 -19.73 17.64 18.03
C GLY A 68 -20.26 17.29 16.64
N VAL A 69 -19.51 16.54 15.83
CA VAL A 69 -19.96 16.03 14.54
C VAL A 69 -20.48 14.60 14.76
N ALA A 70 -21.77 14.48 15.02
CA ALA A 70 -22.40 13.19 15.20
C ALA A 70 -22.27 12.33 13.92
N MET A 71 -22.17 11.01 14.08
CA MET A 71 -22.07 10.03 13.00
C MET A 71 -20.72 10.04 12.23
N GLY A 72 -19.67 10.66 12.75
CA GLY A 72 -18.33 10.63 12.17
C GLY A 72 -18.11 11.61 11.02
N ASN A 73 -17.24 11.25 10.08
CA ASN A 73 -16.83 12.13 9.00
C ASN A 73 -18.02 12.55 8.13
N PRO A 74 -18.33 13.88 8.03
CA PRO A 74 -19.44 14.38 7.23
C PRO A 74 -19.32 14.08 5.73
N TRP A 75 -18.11 13.89 5.23
CA TRP A 75 -17.88 13.62 3.80
C TRP A 75 -18.30 12.20 3.37
N GLN A 76 -18.49 11.29 4.31
CA GLN A 76 -19.02 9.95 4.07
C GLN A 76 -20.54 9.97 3.83
N HIS A 77 -21.23 11.06 4.16
CA HIS A 77 -22.64 11.22 3.95
C HIS A 77 -22.92 12.03 2.69
N LYS A 78 -23.95 11.67 1.94
CA LYS A 78 -24.30 12.19 0.61
C LYS A 78 -24.63 13.69 0.56
N ILE A 79 -24.70 14.37 1.68
CA ILE A 79 -25.19 15.73 1.76
C ILE A 79 -24.03 16.69 1.90
N GLN A 80 -23.83 17.51 0.88
CA GLN A 80 -22.83 18.55 0.87
C GLN A 80 -23.33 19.81 1.58
N TYR A 81 -23.30 19.82 2.90
CA TYR A 81 -23.56 21.02 3.68
C TYR A 81 -22.29 21.86 3.86
N LYS A 82 -21.71 22.32 2.75
CA LYS A 82 -20.47 23.10 2.78
C LYS A 82 -20.49 24.22 3.80
N LYS A 83 -21.59 25.00 3.82
CA LYS A 83 -21.72 26.14 4.72
C LYS A 83 -21.69 25.70 6.19
N THR A 84 -22.51 24.73 6.56
CA THR A 84 -22.58 24.21 7.95
C THR A 84 -21.24 23.67 8.42
N TYR A 85 -20.54 22.89 7.58
CA TYR A 85 -19.23 22.34 7.95
C TYR A 85 -18.13 23.39 8.00
N LEU A 86 -18.12 24.38 7.14
CA LEU A 86 -17.18 25.50 7.21
C LEU A 86 -17.43 26.38 8.43
N GLU A 87 -18.68 26.62 8.79
CA GLU A 87 -19.04 27.32 10.02
C GLU A 87 -18.63 26.52 11.27
N LEU A 88 -18.79 25.20 11.25
CA LEU A 88 -18.34 24.32 12.31
C LEU A 88 -16.80 24.30 12.41
N ASP A 89 -16.10 24.21 11.28
CA ASP A 89 -14.64 24.23 11.25
C ASP A 89 -14.07 25.50 11.90
N ALA A 90 -14.68 26.64 11.65
CA ALA A 90 -14.27 27.93 12.24
C ALA A 90 -14.43 27.96 13.78
N GLN A 91 -15.22 27.06 14.38
CA GLN A 91 -15.44 26.97 15.81
C GLN A 91 -14.39 26.13 16.52
N PHE A 92 -13.66 25.27 15.80
CA PHE A 92 -12.61 24.44 16.40
C PHE A 92 -11.43 25.31 16.85
N LYS A 93 -11.04 25.14 18.10
CA LYS A 93 -9.95 25.87 18.74
C LYS A 93 -8.84 24.92 19.17
N ALA A 94 -7.80 25.42 19.84
CA ALA A 94 -6.65 24.65 20.27
C ALA A 94 -7.00 23.48 21.22
N GLU A 95 -8.08 23.56 21.97
CA GLU A 95 -8.59 22.48 22.83
C GLU A 95 -9.07 21.25 22.05
N SER A 96 -9.31 21.38 20.76
CA SER A 96 -9.62 20.29 19.85
C SER A 96 -8.38 19.65 19.19
N ALA A 97 -7.19 20.04 19.63
CA ALA A 97 -5.94 19.44 19.18
C ALA A 97 -5.89 17.94 19.49
N PHE A 98 -5.24 17.18 18.62
CA PHE A 98 -5.09 15.73 18.81
C PHE A 98 -3.81 15.20 18.19
N GLU A 99 -3.46 13.97 18.58
CA GLU A 99 -2.31 13.23 18.10
C GLU A 99 -2.74 11.81 17.73
N ALA A 100 -2.36 11.36 16.53
CA ALA A 100 -2.56 10.01 16.02
C ALA A 100 -1.21 9.34 15.80
N SER A 101 -0.91 8.27 16.55
CA SER A 101 0.36 7.56 16.51
C SER A 101 0.20 6.16 15.96
N TYR A 102 0.82 5.88 14.81
CA TYR A 102 0.80 4.61 14.09
C TYR A 102 2.07 3.81 14.41
N HIS A 103 1.89 2.64 15.02
CA HIS A 103 3.00 1.76 15.41
C HIS A 103 3.19 0.64 14.40
N PHE A 104 4.43 0.35 14.05
CA PHE A 104 4.78 -0.74 13.15
C PHE A 104 6.18 -1.30 13.49
N ASN A 105 6.47 -2.48 12.97
CA ASN A 105 7.74 -3.13 13.19
C ASN A 105 8.51 -3.33 11.88
N ILE A 106 9.84 -3.26 12.00
CA ILE A 106 10.78 -3.57 10.93
C ILE A 106 11.66 -4.73 11.41
N ASN A 107 11.78 -5.76 10.59
CA ASN A 107 12.61 -6.92 10.90
C ASN A 107 14.06 -6.48 11.14
N PRO A 108 14.72 -6.94 12.21
CA PRO A 108 16.09 -6.58 12.52
C PRO A 108 17.12 -6.90 11.42
N ASN A 109 16.82 -7.87 10.58
CA ASN A 109 17.69 -8.31 9.50
C ASN A 109 17.43 -7.59 8.17
N LEU A 110 16.53 -6.59 8.13
CA LEU A 110 16.26 -5.84 6.90
C LEU A 110 17.56 -5.18 6.38
N ASN A 111 17.80 -5.32 5.08
CA ASN A 111 18.95 -4.71 4.43
C ASN A 111 18.95 -3.18 4.66
N ALA A 112 20.12 -2.62 5.00
CA ALA A 112 20.25 -1.20 5.35
C ALA A 112 19.90 -0.25 4.19
N GLU A 113 20.19 -0.63 2.94
CA GLU A 113 19.82 0.19 1.77
C GLU A 113 18.31 0.15 1.52
N VAL A 114 17.67 -1.00 1.71
CA VAL A 114 16.20 -1.11 1.68
C VAL A 114 15.59 -0.24 2.76
N LEU A 115 16.11 -0.31 4.00
CA LEU A 115 15.63 0.52 5.11
C LEU A 115 15.68 2.01 4.78
N LYS A 116 16.81 2.49 4.24
CA LYS A 116 17.01 3.90 3.85
C LYS A 116 16.07 4.34 2.72
N SER A 117 15.68 3.42 1.84
CA SER A 117 14.82 3.72 0.69
C SER A 117 13.34 3.83 1.04
N ILE A 118 12.92 3.40 2.24
CA ILE A 118 11.53 3.43 2.68
C ILE A 118 11.01 4.87 2.76
N ARG A 119 9.83 5.07 2.19
CA ARG A 119 9.09 6.32 2.26
C ARG A 119 7.76 6.10 2.95
N ALA A 120 7.32 7.07 3.72
CA ALA A 120 5.96 7.12 4.24
C ALA A 120 5.05 7.89 3.28
N VAL A 121 3.77 7.58 3.30
CA VAL A 121 2.73 8.30 2.59
C VAL A 121 1.63 8.67 3.57
N VAL A 122 1.31 9.96 3.63
CA VAL A 122 0.32 10.51 4.54
C VAL A 122 -0.65 11.37 3.73
N GLU A 123 -1.93 11.10 3.86
CA GLU A 123 -2.96 11.89 3.22
C GLU A 123 -3.09 13.28 3.88
N ARG A 124 -3.29 14.33 3.06
CA ARG A 124 -3.51 15.73 3.48
C ARG A 124 -2.50 16.24 4.51
N PRO A 125 -1.21 16.24 4.18
CA PRO A 125 -0.16 16.61 5.13
C PRO A 125 -0.25 18.07 5.61
N GLU A 126 -0.99 18.92 4.92
CA GLU A 126 -1.23 20.30 5.32
C GLU A 126 -2.00 20.44 6.64
N LEU A 127 -2.65 19.37 7.09
CA LEU A 127 -3.40 19.33 8.34
C LEU A 127 -2.56 18.91 9.55
N TRP A 128 -1.35 18.38 9.30
CA TRP A 128 -0.55 17.68 10.31
C TRP A 128 0.88 18.19 10.41
N THR A 129 1.43 18.18 11.61
CA THR A 129 2.86 17.98 11.77
C THR A 129 3.12 16.48 11.74
N VAL A 130 3.95 16.03 10.79
CA VAL A 130 4.31 14.62 10.63
C VAL A 130 5.66 14.35 11.27
N SER A 131 5.75 13.32 12.11
CA SER A 131 7.02 12.91 12.70
C SER A 131 7.20 11.39 12.65
N ILE A 132 8.44 10.95 12.57
CA ILE A 132 8.86 9.55 12.65
C ILE A 132 9.86 9.37 13.79
N ASN A 133 9.55 8.49 14.74
CA ASN A 133 10.36 8.25 15.93
C ASN A 133 10.75 9.54 16.67
N GLY A 134 9.84 10.54 16.69
CA GLY A 134 10.05 11.86 17.32
C GLY A 134 10.79 12.90 16.47
N ASN A 135 11.25 12.53 15.26
CA ASN A 135 11.86 13.48 14.32
C ASN A 135 10.79 14.01 13.36
N GLU A 136 10.62 15.32 13.32
CA GLU A 136 9.73 15.97 12.37
C GLU A 136 10.25 15.81 10.95
N VAL A 137 9.34 15.51 10.02
CA VAL A 137 9.67 15.27 8.62
C VAL A 137 8.75 16.08 7.70
N SER A 138 9.32 16.56 6.60
CA SER A 138 8.59 17.28 5.58
C SER A 138 8.30 16.38 4.38
N LYS A 139 7.21 16.68 3.66
CA LYS A 139 6.92 16.01 2.39
C LYS A 139 8.04 16.24 1.39
N THR A 140 8.31 15.25 0.57
CA THR A 140 9.27 15.38 -0.54
C THR A 140 8.60 16.15 -1.69
N GLU A 141 9.18 17.27 -2.07
CA GLU A 141 8.60 18.13 -3.10
C GLU A 141 8.44 17.39 -4.44
N GLY A 142 7.29 17.55 -5.06
CA GLY A 142 6.96 16.93 -6.34
C GLY A 142 6.78 15.41 -6.34
N ARG A 143 6.85 14.77 -5.16
CA ARG A 143 6.68 13.32 -5.02
C ARG A 143 5.35 12.98 -4.37
N TYR A 144 4.58 12.10 -5.02
CA TYR A 144 3.30 11.58 -4.51
C TYR A 144 3.08 10.16 -5.03
N TRP A 145 2.32 9.38 -4.28
CA TRP A 145 2.10 7.96 -4.58
C TRP A 145 0.98 7.75 -5.61
N ILE A 146 -0.27 8.00 -5.26
CA ILE A 146 -1.44 7.78 -6.14
C ILE A 146 -1.84 9.09 -6.82
N ASP A 147 -1.99 10.13 -6.01
CA ASP A 147 -2.31 11.47 -6.47
C ASP A 147 -1.69 12.53 -5.52
N LYS A 148 -1.92 13.80 -5.81
CA LYS A 148 -1.29 14.91 -5.08
C LYS A 148 -1.70 15.03 -3.61
N SER A 149 -2.81 14.39 -3.19
CA SER A 149 -3.23 14.36 -1.78
C SER A 149 -2.47 13.32 -0.96
N PHE A 150 -1.67 12.45 -1.61
CA PHE A 150 -0.83 11.41 -0.99
C PHE A 150 0.67 11.65 -1.21
N PRO A 151 1.23 12.75 -0.72
CA PRO A 151 2.66 13.00 -0.88
C PRO A 151 3.52 12.00 -0.12
N GLU A 152 4.74 11.81 -0.64
CA GLU A 152 5.76 10.95 -0.04
C GLU A 152 6.63 11.72 0.95
N PHE A 153 7.07 11.04 2.00
CA PHE A 153 8.00 11.54 3.01
C PHE A 153 9.24 10.62 3.04
N ALA A 154 10.42 11.18 2.89
CA ALA A 154 11.68 10.45 2.99
C ALA A 154 12.00 10.16 4.46
N VAL A 155 11.55 9.01 4.96
CA VAL A 155 11.65 8.63 6.38
C VAL A 155 12.77 7.66 6.70
N GLY A 156 13.36 7.01 5.69
CA GLY A 156 14.30 5.90 5.86
C GLY A 156 15.45 6.16 6.83
N GLN A 157 16.00 7.39 6.83
CA GLN A 157 17.09 7.77 7.74
C GLN A 157 16.70 7.81 9.23
N PHE A 158 15.41 7.89 9.53
CA PHE A 158 14.88 7.94 10.90
C PHE A 158 14.31 6.60 11.36
N LEU A 159 14.24 5.61 10.46
CA LEU A 159 13.76 4.27 10.75
C LEU A 159 14.84 3.44 11.43
N LYS A 160 14.42 2.48 12.23
CA LYS A 160 15.30 1.55 12.93
C LYS A 160 14.73 0.14 12.95
N PRO A 161 15.56 -0.89 13.11
CA PRO A 161 15.09 -2.23 13.42
C PRO A 161 14.17 -2.26 14.65
N GLY A 162 13.17 -3.13 14.61
CA GLY A 162 12.16 -3.26 15.65
C GLY A 162 11.05 -2.21 15.55
N LYS A 163 10.57 -1.74 16.69
CA LYS A 163 9.41 -0.84 16.80
C LYS A 163 9.72 0.56 16.28
N ASN A 164 8.84 1.06 15.41
CA ASN A 164 8.83 2.42 14.90
C ASN A 164 7.46 3.06 15.13
N THR A 165 7.39 4.38 15.11
CA THR A 165 6.15 5.13 15.29
C THR A 165 6.13 6.31 14.32
N LEU A 166 5.09 6.41 13.50
CA LEU A 166 4.74 7.61 12.75
C LEU A 166 3.65 8.34 13.52
N THR A 167 3.83 9.62 13.76
CA THR A 167 2.88 10.44 14.51
C THR A 167 2.40 11.61 13.66
N LEU A 168 1.08 11.77 13.61
CA LEU A 168 0.38 12.92 13.03
C LEU A 168 -0.14 13.77 14.18
N LYS A 169 0.25 15.04 14.22
CA LYS A 169 -0.19 15.97 15.26
C LYS A 169 -0.92 17.14 14.64
N ALA A 170 -2.19 17.30 15.02
CA ALA A 170 -3.03 18.42 14.59
C ALA A 170 -3.11 19.48 15.69
N PRO A 171 -2.84 20.75 15.39
CA PRO A 171 -2.94 21.83 16.38
C PRO A 171 -4.39 22.16 16.76
N ARG A 172 -5.35 21.73 15.96
CA ARG A 172 -6.79 21.80 16.21
C ARG A 172 -7.51 20.78 15.32
N MET A 173 -8.75 20.48 15.59
CA MET A 173 -9.61 19.74 14.68
C MET A 173 -9.84 20.53 13.39
N HIS A 174 -9.99 19.81 12.30
CA HIS A 174 -10.41 20.32 11.01
C HIS A 174 -11.45 19.38 10.41
N VAL A 175 -12.49 19.89 9.75
CA VAL A 175 -13.54 19.03 9.16
C VAL A 175 -13.03 18.09 8.07
N LEU A 176 -11.87 18.40 7.49
CA LEU A 176 -11.16 17.53 6.54
C LEU A 176 -10.14 16.59 7.20
N ALA A 177 -10.01 16.61 8.53
CA ALA A 177 -9.07 15.77 9.25
C ALA A 177 -9.58 14.32 9.33
N GLU A 178 -9.28 13.56 8.30
CA GLU A 178 -9.56 12.13 8.24
C GLU A 178 -8.36 11.38 8.81
N VAL A 179 -8.55 10.70 9.96
CA VAL A 179 -7.52 9.88 10.58
C VAL A 179 -7.47 8.54 9.82
N MET A 180 -6.95 8.59 8.58
CA MET A 180 -6.87 7.46 7.66
C MET A 180 -5.64 6.58 7.94
N PRO A 181 -5.55 5.38 7.38
CA PRO A 181 -4.32 4.61 7.41
C PRO A 181 -3.14 5.40 6.86
N VAL A 182 -1.95 5.15 7.40
CA VAL A 182 -0.70 5.60 6.79
C VAL A 182 -0.06 4.45 6.03
N TYR A 183 0.72 4.78 5.01
CA TYR A 183 1.34 3.77 4.16
C TYR A 183 2.86 3.93 4.19
N PHE A 184 3.55 2.81 4.03
CA PHE A 184 4.98 2.78 3.76
C PHE A 184 5.18 2.09 2.42
N ILE A 185 6.05 2.67 1.58
CA ILE A 185 6.36 2.17 0.25
C ILE A 185 7.87 1.99 0.10
N GLY A 186 8.28 0.97 -0.63
CA GLY A 186 9.69 0.65 -0.85
C GLY A 186 9.94 -0.75 -1.37
N ASP A 187 11.20 -1.09 -1.55
CA ASP A 187 11.62 -2.40 -2.04
C ASP A 187 11.78 -3.42 -0.90
N PHE A 188 10.70 -3.67 -0.19
CA PHE A 188 10.61 -4.64 0.91
C PHE A 188 9.50 -5.66 0.66
N LEU A 189 9.44 -6.70 1.46
CA LEU A 189 8.28 -7.56 1.64
C LEU A 189 7.62 -7.29 2.99
N VAL A 190 6.41 -7.80 3.18
CA VAL A 190 5.75 -7.76 4.49
C VAL A 190 5.33 -9.15 4.92
N LYS A 191 5.35 -9.42 6.22
CA LYS A 191 4.83 -10.65 6.80
C LYS A 191 3.76 -10.33 7.85
N PRO A 192 2.76 -11.20 8.05
CA PRO A 192 1.78 -11.03 9.10
C PRO A 192 2.45 -10.90 10.48
N ALA A 193 1.96 -9.96 11.29
CA ALA A 193 2.33 -9.77 12.68
C ALA A 193 1.14 -10.10 13.59
N LYS A 194 1.30 -9.97 14.91
CA LYS A 194 0.18 -10.14 15.85
C LYS A 194 -1.00 -9.24 15.48
N GLN A 195 -0.70 -8.04 14.99
CA GLN A 195 -1.64 -7.09 14.45
C GLN A 195 -0.98 -6.41 13.25
N GLY A 196 -1.70 -6.39 12.12
CA GLY A 196 -1.16 -5.85 10.88
C GLY A 196 0.02 -6.66 10.33
N PHE A 197 1.06 -5.96 9.92
CA PHE A 197 2.21 -6.52 9.22
C PHE A 197 3.52 -5.93 9.75
N GLU A 198 4.61 -6.67 9.51
CA GLU A 198 5.99 -6.26 9.75
C GLU A 198 6.73 -6.14 8.42
N ILE A 199 7.52 -5.10 8.24
CA ILE A 199 8.41 -4.94 7.09
C ILE A 199 9.57 -5.93 7.22
N THR A 200 9.85 -6.66 6.15
CA THR A 200 10.97 -7.61 6.05
C THR A 200 11.58 -7.54 4.66
N ASP A 201 12.80 -8.06 4.51
CA ASP A 201 13.35 -8.35 3.20
C ASP A 201 12.99 -9.76 2.74
N GLY A 202 13.44 -10.10 1.56
CA GLY A 202 13.30 -11.41 0.96
C GLY A 202 13.18 -11.35 -0.55
N ASN A 203 13.24 -12.51 -1.16
CA ASN A 203 13.07 -12.69 -2.58
C ASN A 203 11.86 -13.58 -2.87
N ILE A 204 11.06 -13.19 -3.84
CA ILE A 204 10.04 -14.07 -4.38
C ILE A 204 10.72 -15.01 -5.36
N SER A 205 10.73 -16.29 -5.06
CA SER A 205 11.44 -17.32 -5.84
C SER A 205 10.52 -18.34 -6.49
N THR A 206 9.20 -18.19 -6.33
CA THR A 206 8.21 -19.12 -6.83
C THR A 206 6.98 -18.42 -7.38
N LEU A 207 6.29 -19.06 -8.31
CA LEU A 207 4.92 -18.70 -8.66
C LEU A 207 3.99 -19.02 -7.48
N GLY A 208 3.02 -18.15 -7.23
CA GLY A 208 2.06 -18.39 -6.15
C GLY A 208 1.27 -17.17 -5.74
N SER A 209 0.70 -17.22 -4.55
CA SER A 209 -0.05 -16.12 -3.98
C SER A 209 0.86 -14.95 -3.61
N TRP A 210 0.58 -13.78 -4.20
CA TRP A 210 1.31 -12.55 -3.85
C TRP A 210 1.16 -12.20 -2.37
N ARG A 211 -0.01 -12.44 -1.81
CA ARG A 211 -0.25 -12.21 -0.38
C ARG A 211 0.69 -13.03 0.50
N GLU A 212 0.87 -14.31 0.17
CA GLU A 212 1.77 -15.20 0.92
C GLU A 212 3.24 -14.90 0.64
N ALA A 213 3.53 -14.38 -0.55
CA ALA A 213 4.88 -13.94 -0.93
C ALA A 213 5.27 -12.58 -0.34
N GLY A 214 4.46 -11.99 0.55
CA GLY A 214 4.77 -10.71 1.19
C GLY A 214 4.31 -9.47 0.43
N LEU A 215 3.35 -9.62 -0.50
CA LEU A 215 2.78 -8.55 -1.33
C LEU A 215 1.25 -8.38 -1.13
N PRO A 216 0.71 -8.36 0.11
CA PRO A 216 -0.74 -8.37 0.31
C PRO A 216 -1.45 -7.09 -0.16
N PHE A 217 -0.73 -5.98 -0.32
CA PHE A 217 -1.26 -4.69 -0.75
C PHE A 217 -0.78 -4.28 -2.15
N TYR A 218 0.03 -5.12 -2.80
CA TYR A 218 0.60 -4.83 -4.11
C TYR A 218 -0.44 -5.07 -5.20
N SER A 219 -0.61 -4.10 -6.10
CA SER A 219 -1.62 -4.15 -7.17
C SER A 219 -1.08 -3.82 -8.57
N GLN A 220 0.24 -3.72 -8.69
CA GLN A 220 0.91 -3.42 -9.96
C GLN A 220 1.42 -4.69 -10.65
N LYS A 221 2.10 -4.54 -11.78
CA LYS A 221 2.65 -5.66 -12.54
C LYS A 221 3.77 -6.40 -11.80
N VAL A 222 3.77 -7.72 -11.95
CA VAL A 222 4.89 -8.60 -11.60
C VAL A 222 5.29 -9.39 -12.83
N ALA A 223 6.55 -9.29 -13.23
CA ALA A 223 7.12 -10.09 -14.29
C ALA A 223 7.78 -11.35 -13.71
N TYR A 224 7.41 -12.50 -14.23
CA TYR A 224 8.01 -13.80 -13.94
C TYR A 224 8.80 -14.25 -15.17
N SER A 225 10.10 -14.39 -15.03
CA SER A 225 10.96 -14.84 -16.11
C SER A 225 11.49 -16.24 -15.84
N GLN A 226 11.33 -17.13 -16.81
CA GLN A 226 11.73 -18.52 -16.70
C GLN A 226 12.41 -18.94 -18.02
N THR A 227 13.53 -19.64 -17.93
CA THR A 227 14.24 -20.15 -19.09
C THR A 227 13.87 -21.62 -19.34
N TYR A 228 13.67 -21.96 -20.60
CA TYR A 228 13.41 -23.33 -21.05
C TYR A 228 14.43 -23.70 -22.14
N LYS A 229 14.98 -24.91 -22.05
CA LYS A 229 15.81 -25.46 -23.12
C LYS A 229 14.92 -26.31 -24.01
N VAL A 230 14.69 -25.85 -25.23
CA VAL A 230 13.85 -26.52 -26.19
C VAL A 230 14.61 -26.83 -27.46
N THR A 231 14.30 -27.99 -28.08
CA THR A 231 14.78 -28.34 -29.42
C THR A 231 13.60 -28.21 -30.36
N LYS A 232 13.70 -27.31 -31.33
CA LYS A 232 12.68 -27.17 -32.36
C LYS A 232 12.90 -28.21 -33.45
N ALA A 233 11.88 -29.02 -33.73
CA ALA A 233 11.80 -29.87 -34.90
C ALA A 233 10.67 -29.35 -35.80
N ASP A 234 10.70 -29.75 -37.07
CA ASP A 234 9.65 -29.38 -38.00
C ASP A 234 8.28 -29.88 -37.53
N GLY A 235 7.27 -29.02 -37.60
CA GLY A 235 5.93 -29.31 -37.08
C GLY A 235 5.74 -29.18 -35.56
N THR A 236 6.79 -28.76 -34.79
CA THR A 236 6.66 -28.54 -33.35
C THR A 236 6.05 -27.15 -33.07
N ALA A 237 4.99 -27.11 -32.27
CA ALA A 237 4.44 -25.90 -31.66
C ALA A 237 4.64 -25.89 -30.17
N PHE A 238 4.88 -24.73 -29.59
CA PHE A 238 5.02 -24.54 -28.15
C PHE A 238 3.78 -23.84 -27.57
N LYS A 239 3.30 -24.35 -26.46
CA LYS A 239 2.10 -23.85 -25.77
C LYS A 239 2.45 -23.45 -24.35
N VAL A 240 2.11 -22.23 -23.97
CA VAL A 240 2.19 -21.78 -22.58
C VAL A 240 0.80 -21.93 -21.96
N LYS A 241 0.73 -22.71 -20.89
CA LYS A 241 -0.51 -22.93 -20.14
C LYS A 241 -0.44 -22.20 -18.82
N LEU A 242 -1.26 -21.17 -18.64
CA LEU A 242 -1.46 -20.48 -17.37
C LEU A 242 -2.64 -21.13 -16.65
N SER A 243 -2.36 -21.79 -15.52
CA SER A 243 -3.39 -22.39 -14.69
C SER A 243 -3.49 -21.70 -13.34
N LYS A 244 -4.72 -21.53 -12.83
CA LYS A 244 -5.00 -20.97 -11.49
C LYS A 244 -4.41 -19.58 -11.25
N TRP A 245 -4.41 -18.71 -12.24
CA TRP A 245 -4.03 -17.32 -12.06
C TRP A 245 -5.26 -16.45 -11.78
N ASN A 246 -5.08 -15.40 -10.97
CA ASN A 246 -6.14 -14.49 -10.51
C ASN A 246 -5.73 -13.03 -10.76
N GLY A 247 -5.23 -12.73 -11.94
CA GLY A 247 -4.88 -11.36 -12.37
C GLY A 247 -5.96 -10.77 -13.28
N SER A 248 -5.95 -9.47 -13.48
CA SER A 248 -6.82 -8.78 -14.43
C SER A 248 -6.36 -9.02 -15.87
N VAL A 249 -5.04 -9.05 -16.10
CA VAL A 249 -4.40 -9.26 -17.39
C VAL A 249 -3.15 -10.11 -17.21
N ALA A 250 -2.92 -11.06 -18.09
CA ALA A 250 -1.67 -11.78 -18.24
C ALA A 250 -1.13 -11.57 -19.66
N GLU A 251 0.14 -11.26 -19.75
CA GLU A 251 0.89 -11.15 -21.01
C GLU A 251 1.98 -12.20 -21.00
N VAL A 252 2.18 -12.87 -22.13
CA VAL A 252 3.25 -13.86 -22.31
C VAL A 252 4.20 -13.35 -23.37
N LEU A 253 5.45 -13.14 -23.00
CA LEU A 253 6.52 -12.72 -23.88
C LEU A 253 7.49 -13.89 -24.06
N VAL A 254 7.93 -14.12 -25.29
CA VAL A 254 8.92 -15.17 -25.63
C VAL A 254 10.10 -14.48 -26.28
N ASN A 255 11.28 -14.55 -25.63
CA ASN A 255 12.52 -13.88 -26.05
C ASN A 255 12.38 -12.35 -26.21
N GLY A 256 11.61 -11.71 -25.33
CA GLY A 256 11.31 -10.27 -25.36
C GLY A 256 10.13 -9.96 -26.28
#